data_9633d5b39ac75c57309c004515f951b2
#
_entry.id   9633d5b39ac75c57309c004515f951b2
#
_cell.length_a   1.000
_cell.length_b   1.000
_cell.length_c   1.000
_cell.angle_alpha   90.00
_cell.angle_beta   90.00
_cell.angle_gamma   90.00
#
_symmetry.space_group_name_H-M   'P 1'
#
loop_
_entity.id
_entity.type
_entity.pdbx_description
1 polymer ?
#
loop_
_entity_poly.entity_id
_entity_poly.type
_entity_poly.pdbx_seq_one_letter_code
_entity_poly.pdbx_strand_id
1 'polypeptide(L)'
;MPDLIHQFISHRARTTPGASALQFKDESITYSDLQRQVSSAASALIALGIAAGERVAVYLPKQPEAIYGMFGAAAAGACFVPVNPLLKPRQVAYILAHCNVRVLITSSQRLAMLEEVLPDCPDLRTVVVVENQLPTPASNQARLTYPEFSATGGSGRSPHRRIDTDMAAILYTSGSTGNPKGVVLSHRNMVAGANSVASYLANTPDDRILAVLPLSFDAGLSQLTTAFSVGASAVLMDYLLPRDVIRAAARYRITGLAAVPPLWNQLVGLDWPAEAVQSLRYITNTGGAMPVPTTRALRKALPGTEIFLMYGLTEAFRSTYLPPDQVDTRPESMGKAIPNAEILVVNERGEVCGPGEPGELVHRGALVAMGYWNDPEKTAERFKPCPGQPTEIPITELAVWSGDQVMSDEEGYLYFISRKDEMIKTSGYRVSPTEVEEVVYGSGLVAGAAALGLPHTTLGQAILLVVSHPDGEQDAPRLLEGLQRHCRQELPNFMVPLEIVIRDSLPHNQNGKIDRRALADEYRDVFQEATS
;
A
#
# COMPACT_ATOMS: atom_id res chain seq x y z
N MET A 1 -11.34 -22.34 11.97
CA MET A 1 -10.48 -21.18 11.69
C MET A 1 -11.34 -20.07 11.07
N PRO A 2 -10.99 -18.80 11.18
CA PRO A 2 -11.69 -17.73 10.48
C PRO A 2 -11.53 -17.85 8.95
N ASP A 3 -12.64 -17.74 8.22
CA ASP A 3 -12.66 -17.75 6.75
C ASP A 3 -12.79 -16.33 6.16
N LEU A 4 -13.34 -15.41 6.95
CA LEU A 4 -13.53 -14.01 6.58
C LEU A 4 -12.64 -13.10 7.44
N ILE A 5 -12.12 -12.04 6.84
CA ILE A 5 -11.09 -11.20 7.50
C ILE A 5 -11.55 -10.59 8.84
N HIS A 6 -12.81 -10.17 8.95
CA HIS A 6 -13.35 -9.62 10.20
C HIS A 6 -13.52 -10.68 11.32
N GLN A 7 -13.53 -11.97 10.94
CA GLN A 7 -13.68 -13.06 11.92
C GLN A 7 -12.42 -13.25 12.78
N PHE A 8 -11.26 -12.74 12.38
CA PHE A 8 -10.10 -12.71 13.25
C PHE A 8 -10.43 -11.97 14.56
N ILE A 9 -11.05 -10.79 14.44
CA ILE A 9 -11.44 -9.98 15.61
C ILE A 9 -12.50 -10.70 16.42
N SER A 10 -13.58 -11.19 15.79
CA SER A 10 -14.67 -11.88 16.50
C SER A 10 -14.24 -13.19 17.15
N HIS A 11 -13.28 -13.90 16.57
CA HIS A 11 -12.70 -15.09 17.17
C HIS A 11 -11.93 -14.73 18.45
N ARG A 12 -11.06 -13.70 18.40
CA ARG A 12 -10.28 -13.26 19.57
C ARG A 12 -11.16 -12.64 20.66
N ALA A 13 -12.19 -11.90 20.29
CA ALA A 13 -13.16 -11.39 21.25
C ALA A 13 -13.87 -12.50 22.03
N ARG A 14 -14.05 -13.70 21.45
CA ARG A 14 -14.60 -14.87 22.14
C ARG A 14 -13.57 -15.64 22.97
N THR A 15 -12.31 -15.73 22.49
CA THR A 15 -11.28 -16.57 23.14
C THR A 15 -10.44 -15.80 24.15
N THR A 16 -10.15 -14.54 23.88
CA THR A 16 -9.30 -13.66 24.71
C THR A 16 -9.88 -12.24 24.77
N PRO A 17 -11.13 -12.04 25.29
CA PRO A 17 -11.86 -10.77 25.19
C PRO A 17 -11.12 -9.58 25.81
N GLY A 18 -10.39 -9.79 26.90
CA GLY A 18 -9.66 -8.75 27.64
C GLY A 18 -8.26 -8.46 27.10
N ALA A 19 -7.77 -9.23 26.12
CA ALA A 19 -6.45 -8.95 25.51
C ALA A 19 -6.49 -7.65 24.70
N SER A 20 -5.37 -6.88 24.71
CA SER A 20 -5.24 -5.65 23.92
C SER A 20 -5.21 -6.00 22.44
N ALA A 21 -6.10 -5.40 21.65
CA ALA A 21 -6.15 -5.51 20.19
C ALA A 21 -5.48 -4.32 19.52
N LEU A 22 -5.76 -3.11 20.00
CA LEU A 22 -5.22 -1.87 19.48
C LEU A 22 -4.68 -0.99 20.61
N GLN A 23 -3.59 -0.32 20.33
CA GLN A 23 -3.09 0.79 21.13
C GLN A 23 -3.08 2.05 20.26
N PHE A 24 -3.75 3.09 20.70
CA PHE A 24 -3.75 4.40 20.04
C PHE A 24 -3.50 5.49 21.07
N LYS A 25 -2.34 6.14 20.99
CA LYS A 25 -1.86 7.09 22.01
C LYS A 25 -1.89 6.44 23.39
N ASP A 26 -2.64 7.01 24.34
CA ASP A 26 -2.76 6.50 25.70
C ASP A 26 -3.93 5.53 25.90
N GLU A 27 -4.72 5.29 24.84
CA GLU A 27 -5.88 4.41 24.87
C GLU A 27 -5.52 3.00 24.43
N SER A 28 -5.87 2.00 25.25
CA SER A 28 -5.79 0.59 24.90
C SER A 28 -7.19 0.04 24.67
N ILE A 29 -7.42 -0.54 23.50
CA ILE A 29 -8.70 -1.11 23.08
C ILE A 29 -8.59 -2.62 23.10
N THR A 30 -9.45 -3.28 23.90
CA THR A 30 -9.47 -4.74 23.99
C THR A 30 -10.12 -5.37 22.75
N TYR A 31 -9.90 -6.69 22.54
CA TYR A 31 -10.59 -7.43 21.48
C TYR A 31 -12.12 -7.40 21.65
N SER A 32 -12.63 -7.42 22.88
CA SER A 32 -14.06 -7.26 23.15
C SER A 32 -14.58 -5.89 22.72
N ASP A 33 -13.85 -4.82 23.05
CA ASP A 33 -14.22 -3.46 22.68
C ASP A 33 -14.14 -3.26 21.17
N LEU A 34 -13.06 -3.73 20.53
CA LEU A 34 -12.89 -3.69 19.09
C LEU A 34 -14.05 -4.42 18.38
N GLN A 35 -14.40 -5.62 18.83
CA GLN A 35 -15.52 -6.37 18.26
C GLN A 35 -16.84 -5.61 18.40
N ARG A 36 -17.08 -4.98 19.55
CA ARG A 36 -18.29 -4.18 19.77
C ARG A 36 -18.38 -3.02 18.78
N GLN A 37 -17.28 -2.28 18.57
CA GLN A 37 -17.22 -1.17 17.61
C GLN A 37 -17.38 -1.65 16.17
N VAL A 38 -16.70 -2.73 15.78
CA VAL A 38 -16.84 -3.35 14.45
C VAL A 38 -18.29 -3.80 14.21
N SER A 39 -18.94 -4.42 15.21
CA SER A 39 -20.34 -4.84 15.11
C SER A 39 -21.29 -3.64 15.02
N SER A 40 -21.04 -2.58 15.77
CA SER A 40 -21.81 -1.32 15.71
C SER A 40 -21.72 -0.70 14.31
N ALA A 41 -20.50 -0.56 13.76
CA ALA A 41 -20.29 -0.03 12.42
C ALA A 41 -20.97 -0.92 11.35
N ALA A 42 -20.88 -2.24 11.46
CA ALA A 42 -21.56 -3.17 10.55
C ALA A 42 -23.08 -2.99 10.58
N SER A 43 -23.67 -2.92 11.78
CA SER A 43 -25.11 -2.74 11.96
C SER A 43 -25.58 -1.39 11.40
N ALA A 44 -24.79 -0.33 11.61
CA ALA A 44 -25.08 0.99 11.07
C ALA A 44 -25.04 1.01 9.54
N LEU A 45 -24.03 0.38 8.91
CA LEU A 45 -23.95 0.27 7.44
C LEU A 45 -25.17 -0.48 6.87
N ILE A 46 -25.60 -1.57 7.51
CA ILE A 46 -26.79 -2.30 7.12
C ILE A 46 -28.05 -1.41 7.26
N ALA A 47 -28.16 -0.63 8.31
CA ALA A 47 -29.28 0.31 8.53
C ALA A 47 -29.31 1.41 7.45
N LEU A 48 -28.16 1.89 7.00
CA LEU A 48 -28.04 2.82 5.87
C LEU A 48 -28.36 2.16 4.51
N GLY A 49 -28.67 0.86 4.49
CA GLY A 49 -29.05 0.15 3.28
C GLY A 49 -27.88 -0.23 2.38
N ILE A 50 -26.66 -0.39 2.95
CA ILE A 50 -25.53 -0.93 2.18
C ILE A 50 -25.88 -2.33 1.68
N ALA A 51 -25.71 -2.57 0.39
CA ALA A 51 -25.94 -3.86 -0.21
C ALA A 51 -24.67 -4.75 -0.16
N ALA A 52 -24.87 -6.02 -0.41
CA ALA A 52 -23.80 -7.00 -0.48
C ALA A 52 -22.73 -6.61 -1.50
N GLY A 53 -21.46 -6.51 -1.06
CA GLY A 53 -20.32 -6.11 -1.91
C GLY A 53 -20.28 -4.63 -2.32
N GLU A 54 -21.21 -3.77 -1.88
CA GLU A 54 -21.07 -2.33 -2.08
C GLU A 54 -19.85 -1.78 -1.32
N ARG A 55 -19.30 -0.67 -1.80
CA ARG A 55 -18.02 -0.13 -1.31
C ARG A 55 -18.23 0.92 -0.26
N VAL A 56 -17.44 0.80 0.81
CA VAL A 56 -17.32 1.74 1.92
C VAL A 56 -15.89 2.27 1.92
N ALA A 57 -15.71 3.54 1.59
CA ALA A 57 -14.39 4.16 1.64
C ALA A 57 -14.08 4.70 3.03
N VAL A 58 -12.82 4.55 3.42
CA VAL A 58 -12.28 5.09 4.68
C VAL A 58 -11.12 6.02 4.32
N TYR A 59 -11.34 7.33 4.48
CA TYR A 59 -10.35 8.38 4.21
C TYR A 59 -9.97 9.08 5.50
N LEU A 60 -9.17 8.39 6.29
CA LEU A 60 -8.74 8.79 7.64
C LEU A 60 -7.25 8.53 7.86
N PRO A 61 -6.57 9.28 8.75
CA PRO A 61 -5.31 8.86 9.31
C PRO A 61 -5.48 7.57 10.12
N LYS A 62 -4.38 6.99 10.60
CA LYS A 62 -4.42 5.79 11.45
C LYS A 62 -5.00 6.11 12.81
N GLN A 63 -6.26 5.75 13.00
CA GLN A 63 -7.02 5.93 14.24
C GLN A 63 -8.06 4.81 14.37
N PRO A 64 -8.62 4.59 15.57
CA PRO A 64 -9.54 3.47 15.81
C PRO A 64 -10.74 3.43 14.87
N GLU A 65 -11.35 4.56 14.54
CA GLU A 65 -12.52 4.66 13.65
C GLU A 65 -12.21 4.18 12.22
N ALA A 66 -10.96 4.33 11.76
CA ALA A 66 -10.54 3.76 10.48
C ALA A 66 -10.62 2.23 10.51
N ILE A 67 -10.21 1.61 11.61
CA ILE A 67 -10.27 0.16 11.80
C ILE A 67 -11.72 -0.30 11.94
N TYR A 68 -12.52 0.41 12.74
CA TYR A 68 -13.95 0.13 12.90
C TYR A 68 -14.69 0.18 11.57
N GLY A 69 -14.40 1.20 10.75
CA GLY A 69 -15.01 1.38 9.42
C GLY A 69 -14.64 0.26 8.45
N MET A 70 -13.36 -0.08 8.32
CA MET A 70 -12.88 -1.14 7.42
C MET A 70 -13.43 -2.51 7.81
N PHE A 71 -13.20 -2.93 9.06
CA PHE A 71 -13.64 -4.25 9.51
C PHE A 71 -15.16 -4.32 9.72
N GLY A 72 -15.80 -3.18 10.03
CA GLY A 72 -17.26 -3.05 10.06
C GLY A 72 -17.88 -3.23 8.67
N ALA A 73 -17.30 -2.66 7.63
CA ALA A 73 -17.72 -2.89 6.25
C ALA A 73 -17.61 -4.37 5.87
N ALA A 74 -16.46 -5.00 6.14
CA ALA A 74 -16.29 -6.44 5.91
C ALA A 74 -17.30 -7.29 6.71
N ALA A 75 -17.59 -6.92 7.96
CA ALA A 75 -18.57 -7.61 8.80
C ALA A 75 -20.02 -7.39 8.33
N ALA A 76 -20.34 -6.25 7.72
CA ALA A 76 -21.62 -5.99 7.08
C ALA A 76 -21.82 -6.81 5.78
N GLY A 77 -20.75 -7.36 5.23
CA GLY A 77 -20.71 -8.00 3.91
C GLY A 77 -20.52 -7.03 2.76
N ALA A 78 -20.01 -5.85 3.05
CA ALA A 78 -19.56 -4.84 2.09
C ALA A 78 -18.06 -5.00 1.80
N CYS A 79 -17.54 -4.24 0.84
CA CYS A 79 -16.14 -4.18 0.48
C CYS A 79 -15.55 -2.83 0.98
N PHE A 80 -14.47 -2.86 1.77
CA PHE A 80 -13.84 -1.62 2.22
C PHE A 80 -12.79 -1.12 1.24
N VAL A 81 -12.64 0.19 1.16
CA VAL A 81 -11.68 0.90 0.32
C VAL A 81 -10.88 1.87 1.19
N PRO A 82 -9.69 1.47 1.66
CA PRO A 82 -8.85 2.37 2.43
C PRO A 82 -8.18 3.38 1.49
N VAL A 83 -8.53 4.65 1.64
CA VAL A 83 -7.99 5.73 0.82
C VAL A 83 -6.79 6.35 1.51
N ASN A 84 -5.69 6.50 0.78
CA ASN A 84 -4.47 7.09 1.34
C ASN A 84 -4.76 8.53 1.80
N PRO A 85 -4.53 8.85 3.08
CA PRO A 85 -4.81 10.18 3.63
C PRO A 85 -3.95 11.30 3.07
N LEU A 86 -2.91 11.00 2.28
CA LEU A 86 -2.05 12.00 1.64
C LEU A 86 -2.54 12.41 0.24
N LEU A 87 -3.53 11.71 -0.33
CA LEU A 87 -4.07 12.02 -1.64
C LEU A 87 -4.79 13.38 -1.67
N LYS A 88 -4.72 14.03 -2.82
CA LYS A 88 -5.41 15.31 -3.07
C LYS A 88 -6.89 15.08 -3.43
N PRO A 89 -7.75 16.10 -3.29
CA PRO A 89 -9.18 15.96 -3.50
C PRO A 89 -9.58 15.28 -4.82
N ARG A 90 -8.98 15.66 -5.94
CA ARG A 90 -9.28 15.07 -7.26
C ARG A 90 -8.96 13.58 -7.32
N GLN A 91 -7.82 13.16 -6.72
CA GLN A 91 -7.45 11.75 -6.66
C GLN A 91 -8.41 10.94 -5.78
N VAL A 92 -8.87 11.54 -4.66
CA VAL A 92 -9.87 10.90 -3.80
C VAL A 92 -11.20 10.78 -4.55
N ALA A 93 -11.67 11.85 -5.21
CA ALA A 93 -12.91 11.82 -6.01
C ALA A 93 -12.85 10.76 -7.11
N TYR A 94 -11.71 10.64 -7.81
CA TYR A 94 -11.50 9.57 -8.79
C TYR A 94 -11.72 8.18 -8.16
N ILE A 95 -11.12 7.89 -7.01
CA ILE A 95 -11.29 6.61 -6.33
C ILE A 95 -12.75 6.38 -5.94
N LEU A 96 -13.40 7.38 -5.34
CA LEU A 96 -14.80 7.29 -4.91
C LEU A 96 -15.76 7.00 -6.07
N ALA A 97 -15.58 7.71 -7.18
CA ALA A 97 -16.39 7.53 -8.40
C ALA A 97 -16.05 6.20 -9.10
N HIS A 98 -14.76 5.90 -9.32
CA HIS A 98 -14.30 4.73 -10.07
C HIS A 98 -14.78 3.41 -9.47
N CYS A 99 -14.79 3.27 -8.14
CA CYS A 99 -15.30 2.06 -7.50
C CYS A 99 -16.71 2.20 -6.91
N ASN A 100 -17.47 3.23 -7.33
CA ASN A 100 -18.89 3.40 -6.96
C ASN A 100 -19.11 3.35 -5.44
N VAL A 101 -18.36 4.15 -4.68
CA VAL A 101 -18.46 4.20 -3.22
C VAL A 101 -19.84 4.69 -2.79
N ARG A 102 -20.46 4.02 -1.81
CA ARG A 102 -21.77 4.37 -1.25
C ARG A 102 -21.68 5.15 0.05
N VAL A 103 -20.71 4.81 0.87
CA VAL A 103 -20.48 5.45 2.17
C VAL A 103 -19.01 5.85 2.27
N LEU A 104 -18.76 7.08 2.66
CA LEU A 104 -17.43 7.62 2.97
C LEU A 104 -17.33 7.87 4.47
N ILE A 105 -16.33 7.27 5.14
CA ILE A 105 -15.97 7.56 6.54
C ILE A 105 -14.74 8.44 6.52
N THR A 106 -14.83 9.65 7.07
CA THR A 106 -13.78 10.67 6.98
C THR A 106 -13.79 11.60 8.20
N SER A 107 -12.92 12.62 8.23
CA SER A 107 -12.90 13.69 9.23
C SER A 107 -13.49 15.00 8.67
N SER A 108 -13.90 15.90 9.55
CA SER A 108 -14.41 17.23 9.19
C SER A 108 -13.43 18.01 8.32
N GLN A 109 -12.14 17.98 8.70
CA GLN A 109 -11.08 18.65 7.95
C GLN A 109 -10.94 18.10 6.53
N ARG A 110 -10.97 16.76 6.38
CA ARG A 110 -10.86 16.11 5.07
C ARG A 110 -12.11 16.29 4.23
N LEU A 111 -13.28 16.23 4.85
CA LEU A 111 -14.54 16.51 4.17
C LEU A 111 -14.55 17.93 3.58
N ALA A 112 -14.10 18.93 4.35
CA ALA A 112 -13.99 20.30 3.86
C ALA A 112 -13.10 20.44 2.61
N MET A 113 -12.04 19.63 2.51
CA MET A 113 -11.19 19.60 1.31
C MET A 113 -11.89 18.95 0.10
N LEU A 114 -12.83 18.04 0.33
CA LEU A 114 -13.52 17.30 -0.72
C LEU A 114 -14.79 17.99 -1.25
N GLU A 115 -15.30 19.03 -0.59
CA GLU A 115 -16.60 19.64 -0.88
C GLU A 115 -16.80 19.98 -2.36
N GLU A 116 -15.77 20.53 -3.02
CA GLU A 116 -15.83 20.94 -4.43
C GLU A 116 -15.86 19.75 -5.40
N VAL A 117 -15.34 18.60 -4.99
CA VAL A 117 -15.21 17.40 -5.84
C VAL A 117 -16.23 16.30 -5.53
N LEU A 118 -16.97 16.40 -4.43
CA LEU A 118 -18.02 15.42 -4.09
C LEU A 118 -19.16 15.33 -5.13
N PRO A 119 -19.54 16.41 -5.84
CA PRO A 119 -20.50 16.31 -6.94
C PRO A 119 -20.09 15.34 -8.06
N ASP A 120 -18.79 15.08 -8.23
CA ASP A 120 -18.26 14.14 -9.22
C ASP A 120 -18.38 12.67 -8.75
N CYS A 121 -18.93 12.43 -7.55
CA CYS A 121 -19.11 11.10 -6.96
C CYS A 121 -20.62 10.73 -6.91
N PRO A 122 -21.25 10.39 -8.05
CA PRO A 122 -22.73 10.26 -8.13
C PRO A 122 -23.30 9.10 -7.30
N ASP A 123 -22.47 8.11 -6.99
CA ASP A 123 -22.87 6.95 -6.21
C ASP A 123 -22.77 7.14 -4.70
N LEU A 124 -22.09 8.19 -4.23
CA LEU A 124 -21.89 8.49 -2.82
C LEU A 124 -23.20 8.97 -2.20
N ARG A 125 -23.74 8.20 -1.26
CA ARG A 125 -25.03 8.48 -0.60
C ARG A 125 -24.85 9.14 0.77
N THR A 126 -23.86 8.65 1.54
CA THR A 126 -23.67 9.07 2.93
C THR A 126 -22.21 9.34 3.24
N VAL A 127 -21.97 10.44 3.94
CA VAL A 127 -20.68 10.78 4.52
C VAL A 127 -20.78 10.69 6.04
N VAL A 128 -19.90 9.91 6.66
CA VAL A 128 -19.78 9.77 8.12
C VAL A 128 -18.54 10.51 8.56
N VAL A 129 -18.72 11.47 9.47
CA VAL A 129 -17.64 12.30 10.02
C VAL A 129 -17.31 11.83 11.42
N VAL A 130 -16.03 11.53 11.69
CA VAL A 130 -15.61 10.93 12.97
C VAL A 130 -15.71 11.87 14.17
N GLU A 131 -15.76 13.17 13.94
CA GLU A 131 -16.00 14.19 14.99
C GLU A 131 -17.48 14.26 15.37
N ASN A 132 -17.76 14.91 16.51
CA ASN A 132 -19.11 15.06 17.05
C ASN A 132 -19.91 16.21 16.44
N GLN A 133 -19.34 16.93 15.48
CA GLN A 133 -19.98 18.06 14.81
C GLN A 133 -19.82 17.94 13.30
N LEU A 134 -20.89 18.21 12.58
CA LEU A 134 -20.88 18.23 11.12
C LEU A 134 -20.48 19.62 10.61
N PRO A 135 -19.62 19.71 9.58
CA PRO A 135 -19.42 20.95 8.85
C PRO A 135 -20.72 21.32 8.10
N THR A 136 -20.87 22.62 7.80
CA THR A 136 -22.03 23.13 7.02
C THR A 136 -22.09 22.41 5.68
N PRO A 137 -23.23 21.82 5.28
CA PRO A 137 -23.33 21.08 4.02
C PRO A 137 -23.18 22.00 2.82
N ALA A 138 -22.33 21.61 1.86
CA ALA A 138 -22.26 22.24 0.53
C ALA A 138 -22.77 21.29 -0.58
N SER A 139 -23.14 20.07 -0.25
CA SER A 139 -23.55 19.01 -1.20
C SER A 139 -24.77 18.23 -0.70
N ASN A 140 -25.41 17.46 -1.59
CA ASN A 140 -26.69 16.76 -1.34
C ASN A 140 -26.54 15.39 -0.62
N GLN A 141 -25.33 14.95 -0.28
CA GLN A 141 -25.14 13.70 0.44
C GLN A 141 -25.64 13.79 1.87
N ALA A 142 -26.26 12.73 2.38
CA ALA A 142 -26.58 12.61 3.79
C ALA A 142 -25.30 12.64 4.63
N ARG A 143 -25.30 13.38 5.74
CA ARG A 143 -24.14 13.50 6.63
C ARG A 143 -24.51 13.08 8.02
N LEU A 144 -23.65 12.28 8.63
CA LEU A 144 -23.80 11.80 10.00
C LEU A 144 -22.49 12.02 10.74
N THR A 145 -22.58 12.39 12.01
CA THR A 145 -21.46 12.21 12.94
C THR A 145 -21.27 10.72 13.25
N TYR A 146 -20.10 10.32 13.71
CA TYR A 146 -19.85 8.91 14.06
C TYR A 146 -20.76 8.39 15.18
N PRO A 147 -21.10 9.18 16.24
CA PRO A 147 -22.11 8.78 17.21
C PRO A 147 -23.51 8.56 16.62
N GLU A 148 -23.98 9.46 15.74
CA GLU A 148 -25.25 9.29 15.03
C GLU A 148 -25.25 8.05 14.15
N PHE A 149 -24.17 7.86 13.36
CA PHE A 149 -23.95 6.65 12.56
C PHE A 149 -24.04 5.39 13.42
N SER A 150 -23.31 5.33 14.53
CA SER A 150 -23.31 4.19 15.43
C SER A 150 -24.70 3.94 16.05
N ALA A 151 -25.47 4.99 16.34
CA ALA A 151 -26.82 4.90 16.89
C ALA A 151 -27.86 4.38 15.89
N THR A 152 -27.60 4.46 14.58
CA THR A 152 -28.54 3.92 13.55
C THR A 152 -28.61 2.39 13.55
N GLY A 153 -27.66 1.69 14.18
CA GLY A 153 -27.47 0.25 14.10
C GLY A 153 -28.54 -0.65 14.74
N GLY A 154 -29.66 -0.08 15.23
CA GLY A 154 -30.75 -0.85 15.87
C GLY A 154 -31.79 -1.47 14.92
N SER A 155 -31.54 -1.58 13.63
CA SER A 155 -32.55 -1.93 12.60
C SER A 155 -33.02 -3.39 12.57
N GLY A 156 -32.48 -4.26 13.40
CA GLY A 156 -32.83 -5.71 13.40
C GLY A 156 -32.46 -6.48 12.12
N ARG A 157 -31.78 -5.83 11.17
CA ARG A 157 -31.32 -6.47 9.93
C ARG A 157 -29.99 -7.20 10.19
N SER A 158 -29.86 -8.41 9.65
CA SER A 158 -28.62 -9.20 9.74
C SER A 158 -27.61 -8.76 8.68
N PRO A 159 -26.31 -8.91 8.96
CA PRO A 159 -25.25 -8.76 7.95
C PRO A 159 -25.46 -9.68 6.75
N HIS A 160 -24.99 -9.25 5.58
CA HIS A 160 -25.05 -10.08 4.38
C HIS A 160 -24.12 -11.29 4.52
N ARG A 161 -24.66 -12.48 4.23
CA ARG A 161 -23.87 -13.70 4.24
C ARG A 161 -22.78 -13.63 3.16
N ARG A 162 -21.55 -14.00 3.51
CA ARG A 162 -20.39 -14.03 2.64
C ARG A 162 -19.67 -15.37 2.71
N ILE A 163 -18.91 -15.65 1.65
CA ILE A 163 -17.95 -16.73 1.59
C ILE A 163 -16.53 -16.16 1.38
N ASP A 164 -15.52 -16.98 1.54
CA ASP A 164 -14.12 -16.58 1.49
C ASP A 164 -13.66 -16.02 0.13
N THR A 165 -14.31 -16.41 -0.95
CA THR A 165 -14.05 -15.89 -2.31
C THR A 165 -14.73 -14.56 -2.61
N ASP A 166 -15.61 -14.07 -1.75
CA ASP A 166 -16.22 -12.75 -1.93
C ASP A 166 -15.19 -11.62 -1.73
N MET A 167 -15.44 -10.48 -2.38
CA MET A 167 -14.63 -9.28 -2.22
C MET A 167 -14.63 -8.80 -0.77
N ALA A 168 -13.45 -8.53 -0.25
CA ALA A 168 -13.25 -7.93 1.08
C ALA A 168 -12.77 -6.48 0.98
N ALA A 169 -11.83 -6.20 0.05
CA ALA A 169 -11.21 -4.89 -0.09
C ALA A 169 -10.89 -4.55 -1.55
N ILE A 170 -10.79 -3.24 -1.83
CA ILE A 170 -10.15 -2.72 -3.05
C ILE A 170 -9.01 -1.81 -2.62
N LEU A 171 -7.78 -2.17 -2.96
CA LEU A 171 -6.59 -1.37 -2.69
C LEU A 171 -6.15 -0.64 -3.97
N TYR A 172 -6.04 0.67 -3.90
CA TYR A 172 -5.61 1.47 -5.05
C TYR A 172 -4.09 1.58 -5.12
N THR A 173 -3.54 1.24 -6.28
CA THR A 173 -2.11 1.38 -6.60
C THR A 173 -1.94 2.32 -7.77
N SER A 174 -0.81 3.03 -7.85
CA SER A 174 -0.47 3.86 -9.01
C SER A 174 -0.42 3.00 -10.28
N GLY A 175 -1.08 3.47 -11.32
CA GLY A 175 -1.11 2.79 -12.62
C GLY A 175 -0.04 3.34 -13.57
N SER A 176 0.52 2.51 -14.44
CA SER A 176 1.46 2.94 -15.49
C SER A 176 0.82 3.85 -16.57
N THR A 177 -0.49 4.02 -16.52
CA THR A 177 -1.30 4.81 -17.48
C THR A 177 -1.87 6.09 -16.89
N GLY A 178 -1.34 6.58 -15.74
CA GLY A 178 -1.78 7.80 -15.07
C GLY A 178 -2.77 7.54 -13.95
N ASN A 179 -3.92 6.97 -14.22
CA ASN A 179 -4.94 6.76 -13.19
C ASN A 179 -4.65 5.56 -12.27
N PRO A 180 -4.89 5.69 -10.94
CA PRO A 180 -4.74 4.58 -10.01
C PRO A 180 -5.66 3.40 -10.34
N LYS A 181 -5.15 2.16 -10.14
CA LYS A 181 -5.87 0.91 -10.36
C LYS A 181 -6.35 0.34 -9.03
N GLY A 182 -7.59 -0.09 -8.96
CA GLY A 182 -8.16 -0.76 -7.79
C GLY A 182 -7.94 -2.27 -7.83
N VAL A 183 -7.01 -2.79 -7.05
CA VAL A 183 -6.78 -4.24 -6.91
C VAL A 183 -7.86 -4.82 -6.01
N VAL A 184 -8.62 -5.80 -6.53
CA VAL A 184 -9.73 -6.43 -5.80
C VAL A 184 -9.22 -7.63 -5.03
N LEU A 185 -9.33 -7.59 -3.70
CA LEU A 185 -8.93 -8.67 -2.81
C LEU A 185 -10.14 -9.38 -2.21
N SER A 186 -10.13 -10.71 -2.25
CA SER A 186 -11.11 -11.54 -1.55
C SER A 186 -10.75 -11.70 -0.07
N HIS A 187 -11.73 -12.17 0.73
CA HIS A 187 -11.44 -12.60 2.10
C HIS A 187 -10.38 -13.70 2.14
N ARG A 188 -10.42 -14.65 1.19
CA ARG A 188 -9.42 -15.74 1.06
C ARG A 188 -8.01 -15.19 0.90
N ASN A 189 -7.81 -14.22 0.00
CA ASN A 189 -6.49 -13.62 -0.22
C ASN A 189 -5.93 -13.01 1.06
N MET A 190 -6.76 -12.23 1.76
CA MET A 190 -6.35 -11.53 2.97
C MET A 190 -6.12 -12.47 4.16
N VAL A 191 -6.98 -13.48 4.34
CA VAL A 191 -6.84 -14.48 5.40
C VAL A 191 -5.61 -15.36 5.15
N ALA A 192 -5.41 -15.84 3.92
CA ALA A 192 -4.23 -16.61 3.54
C ALA A 192 -2.94 -15.80 3.73
N GLY A 193 -2.94 -14.52 3.31
CA GLY A 193 -1.82 -13.62 3.50
C GLY A 193 -1.48 -13.39 4.97
N ALA A 194 -2.47 -13.09 5.81
CA ALA A 194 -2.27 -12.89 7.25
C ALA A 194 -1.68 -14.14 7.93
N ASN A 195 -2.24 -15.32 7.64
CA ASN A 195 -1.76 -16.58 8.20
C ASN A 195 -0.35 -16.93 7.72
N SER A 196 -0.05 -16.71 6.43
CA SER A 196 1.27 -16.93 5.86
C SER A 196 2.31 -16.03 6.53
N VAL A 197 2.05 -14.72 6.61
CA VAL A 197 2.96 -13.75 7.26
C VAL A 197 3.16 -14.09 8.74
N ALA A 198 2.09 -14.36 9.48
CA ALA A 198 2.16 -14.72 10.88
C ALA A 198 3.00 -15.98 11.12
N SER A 199 2.95 -16.96 10.21
CA SER A 199 3.67 -18.22 10.37
C SER A 199 5.18 -18.07 10.25
N TYR A 200 5.70 -17.37 9.21
CA TYR A 200 7.15 -17.25 9.05
C TYR A 200 7.77 -16.16 9.95
N LEU A 201 6.99 -15.17 10.42
CA LEU A 201 7.41 -14.25 11.47
C LEU A 201 7.28 -14.84 12.88
N ALA A 202 6.75 -16.07 12.99
CA ALA A 202 6.45 -16.75 14.25
C ALA A 202 5.68 -15.85 15.22
N ASN A 203 4.67 -15.13 14.73
CA ASN A 203 3.89 -14.22 15.55
C ASN A 203 3.05 -14.96 16.59
N THR A 204 2.95 -14.37 17.76
CA THR A 204 2.24 -14.89 18.93
C THR A 204 1.27 -13.84 19.50
N PRO A 205 0.36 -14.23 20.42
CA PRO A 205 -0.50 -13.27 21.12
C PRO A 205 0.25 -12.21 21.94
N ASP A 206 1.50 -12.46 22.30
CA ASP A 206 2.33 -11.54 23.10
C ASP A 206 2.98 -10.44 22.26
N ASP A 207 2.87 -10.54 20.93
CA ASP A 207 3.46 -9.55 20.03
C ASP A 207 2.73 -8.20 20.07
N ARG A 208 3.51 -7.15 19.89
CA ARG A 208 3.07 -5.77 19.72
C ARG A 208 3.65 -5.24 18.42
N ILE A 209 2.80 -5.07 17.41
CA ILE A 209 3.21 -4.67 16.07
C ILE A 209 2.99 -3.18 15.90
N LEU A 210 4.05 -2.42 15.57
CA LEU A 210 3.94 -0.99 15.30
C LEU A 210 3.45 -0.75 13.86
N ALA A 211 2.24 -0.24 13.71
CA ALA A 211 1.61 0.01 12.42
C ALA A 211 2.01 1.40 11.88
N VAL A 212 3.20 1.53 11.32
CA VAL A 212 3.72 2.79 10.74
C VAL A 212 3.41 2.95 9.25
N LEU A 213 3.21 1.84 8.51
CA LEU A 213 2.91 1.89 7.09
C LEU A 213 1.45 2.31 6.83
N PRO A 214 1.16 3.02 5.73
CA PRO A 214 -0.21 3.43 5.39
C PRO A 214 -1.15 2.23 5.22
N LEU A 215 -2.35 2.30 5.81
CA LEU A 215 -3.35 1.23 5.74
C LEU A 215 -3.97 1.05 4.35
N SER A 216 -3.76 2.01 3.45
CA SER A 216 -4.16 1.95 2.04
C SER A 216 -3.27 1.03 1.19
N PHE A 217 -2.14 0.55 1.75
CA PHE A 217 -1.27 -0.42 1.12
C PHE A 217 -1.43 -1.80 1.75
N ASP A 218 -1.22 -2.83 0.96
CA ASP A 218 -1.19 -4.22 1.39
C ASP A 218 -0.26 -4.44 2.59
N ALA A 219 0.95 -3.85 2.55
CA ALA A 219 1.93 -3.95 3.63
C ALA A 219 1.45 -3.31 4.94
N GLY A 220 0.79 -2.15 4.87
CA GLY A 220 0.26 -1.47 6.04
C GLY A 220 -0.95 -2.20 6.63
N LEU A 221 -1.86 -2.65 5.77
CA LEU A 221 -3.02 -3.44 6.19
C LEU A 221 -2.62 -4.79 6.77
N SER A 222 -1.55 -5.40 6.23
CA SER A 222 -0.96 -6.65 6.73
C SER A 222 -0.53 -6.55 8.19
N GLN A 223 -0.05 -5.41 8.66
CA GLN A 223 0.33 -5.22 10.07
C GLN A 223 -0.86 -5.47 11.02
N LEU A 224 -2.07 -5.03 10.63
CA LEU A 224 -3.30 -5.27 11.40
C LEU A 224 -3.78 -6.72 11.26
N THR A 225 -3.88 -7.22 10.03
CA THR A 225 -4.45 -8.54 9.78
C THR A 225 -3.58 -9.65 10.36
N THR A 226 -2.24 -9.49 10.33
CA THR A 226 -1.29 -10.40 10.98
C THR A 226 -1.44 -10.36 12.50
N ALA A 227 -1.51 -9.16 13.13
CA ALA A 227 -1.73 -9.05 14.56
C ALA A 227 -3.05 -9.74 14.99
N PHE A 228 -4.15 -9.45 14.31
CA PHE A 228 -5.46 -9.99 14.67
C PHE A 228 -5.56 -11.51 14.43
N SER A 229 -4.86 -12.06 13.44
CA SER A 229 -4.87 -13.51 13.17
C SER A 229 -4.34 -14.32 14.35
N VAL A 230 -3.31 -13.83 15.03
CA VAL A 230 -2.68 -14.51 16.18
C VAL A 230 -3.18 -14.02 17.54
N GLY A 231 -3.93 -12.92 17.61
CA GLY A 231 -4.38 -12.31 18.86
C GLY A 231 -3.36 -11.36 19.51
N ALA A 232 -2.40 -10.89 18.73
CA ALA A 232 -1.45 -9.86 19.08
C ALA A 232 -2.10 -8.46 19.09
N SER A 233 -1.37 -7.45 19.56
CA SER A 233 -1.82 -6.06 19.52
C SER A 233 -1.14 -5.27 18.40
N ALA A 234 -1.88 -4.31 17.80
CA ALA A 234 -1.33 -3.35 16.87
C ALA A 234 -1.31 -1.95 17.48
N VAL A 235 -0.17 -1.27 17.43
CA VAL A 235 0.00 0.10 17.87
C VAL A 235 -0.15 1.02 16.68
N LEU A 236 -1.21 1.83 16.65
CA LEU A 236 -1.52 2.74 15.54
C LEU A 236 -0.70 4.01 15.66
N MET A 237 0.06 4.34 14.62
CA MET A 237 0.90 5.52 14.61
C MET A 237 1.04 6.12 13.21
N ASP A 238 0.79 7.44 13.11
CA ASP A 238 1.31 8.28 12.05
C ASP A 238 2.49 9.07 12.63
N TYR A 239 3.64 9.04 11.97
CA TYR A 239 4.85 9.74 12.43
C TYR A 239 5.16 10.94 11.54
N LEU A 240 5.74 11.97 12.14
CA LEU A 240 6.28 13.13 11.43
C LEU A 240 7.79 13.04 11.27
N LEU A 241 8.47 12.52 12.27
CA LEU A 241 9.92 12.39 12.29
C LEU A 241 10.31 10.93 12.55
N PRO A 242 11.38 10.41 11.93
CA PRO A 242 11.85 9.03 12.13
C PRO A 242 12.11 8.69 13.61
N ARG A 243 12.63 9.63 14.39
CA ARG A 243 12.84 9.47 15.83
C ARG A 243 11.56 9.15 16.62
N ASP A 244 10.39 9.53 16.09
CA ASP A 244 9.12 9.24 16.76
C ASP A 244 8.80 7.75 16.68
N VAL A 245 9.21 7.07 15.60
CA VAL A 245 9.09 5.61 15.43
C VAL A 245 9.92 4.89 16.50
N ILE A 246 11.18 5.31 16.70
CA ILE A 246 12.05 4.72 17.72
C ILE A 246 11.52 4.95 19.13
N ARG A 247 11.03 6.17 19.42
CA ARG A 247 10.39 6.48 20.71
C ARG A 247 9.15 5.61 20.97
N ALA A 248 8.32 5.42 19.94
CA ALA A 248 7.16 4.55 20.05
C ALA A 248 7.57 3.08 20.26
N ALA A 249 8.63 2.62 19.57
CA ALA A 249 9.18 1.27 19.77
C ALA A 249 9.59 1.02 21.22
N ALA A 250 10.27 1.99 21.85
CA ALA A 250 10.63 1.92 23.28
C ALA A 250 9.40 2.02 24.18
N ARG A 251 8.55 3.07 23.99
CA ARG A 251 7.39 3.36 24.84
C ARG A 251 6.41 2.18 24.92
N TYR A 252 6.08 1.61 23.79
CA TYR A 252 5.09 0.52 23.71
C TYR A 252 5.74 -0.86 23.74
N ARG A 253 7.11 -0.94 23.90
CA ARG A 253 7.86 -2.20 23.90
C ARG A 253 7.49 -3.07 22.70
N ILE A 254 7.63 -2.48 21.50
CA ILE A 254 7.28 -3.10 20.23
C ILE A 254 8.14 -4.34 20.00
N THR A 255 7.49 -5.41 19.51
CA THR A 255 8.16 -6.68 19.17
C THR A 255 8.36 -6.85 17.67
N GLY A 256 7.51 -6.23 16.84
CA GLY A 256 7.56 -6.30 15.39
C GLY A 256 7.42 -4.93 14.73
N LEU A 257 8.36 -4.58 13.84
CA LEU A 257 8.37 -3.32 13.11
C LEU A 257 8.58 -3.56 11.61
N ALA A 258 7.62 -3.17 10.79
CA ALA A 258 7.71 -3.20 9.34
C ALA A 258 7.94 -1.79 8.80
N ALA A 259 8.91 -1.62 7.88
CA ALA A 259 9.13 -0.36 7.21
C ALA A 259 9.62 -0.56 5.76
N VAL A 260 9.70 0.54 5.04
CA VAL A 260 10.26 0.63 3.68
C VAL A 260 11.70 1.11 3.73
N PRO A 261 12.53 0.85 2.68
CA PRO A 261 13.94 1.22 2.70
C PRO A 261 14.22 2.68 3.06
N PRO A 262 13.48 3.68 2.55
CA PRO A 262 13.72 5.07 2.94
C PRO A 262 13.57 5.34 4.44
N LEU A 263 12.59 4.70 5.09
CA LEU A 263 12.45 4.84 6.54
C LEU A 263 13.58 4.11 7.27
N TRP A 264 13.98 2.92 6.82
CA TRP A 264 15.12 2.19 7.41
C TRP A 264 16.42 2.99 7.31
N ASN A 265 16.70 3.62 6.17
CA ASN A 265 17.88 4.48 5.98
C ASN A 265 17.92 5.66 6.98
N GLN A 266 16.75 6.20 7.33
CA GLN A 266 16.64 7.27 8.33
C GLN A 266 16.77 6.76 9.77
N LEU A 267 16.20 5.57 10.06
CA LEU A 267 16.19 4.99 11.41
C LEU A 267 17.57 4.46 11.82
N VAL A 268 18.36 3.95 10.87
CA VAL A 268 19.66 3.31 11.14
C VAL A 268 20.70 4.27 11.72
N GLY A 269 20.62 5.56 11.36
CA GLY A 269 21.49 6.61 11.85
C GLY A 269 21.12 7.20 13.22
N LEU A 270 20.05 6.70 13.84
CA LEU A 270 19.54 7.19 15.11
C LEU A 270 19.88 6.25 16.27
N ASP A 271 19.95 6.80 17.48
CA ASP A 271 20.15 6.01 18.69
C ASP A 271 18.89 5.24 19.07
N TRP A 272 19.06 3.94 19.29
CA TRP A 272 17.99 3.04 19.73
C TRP A 272 18.05 2.86 21.24
N PRO A 273 17.00 3.30 22.00
CA PRO A 273 16.93 3.08 23.44
C PRO A 273 16.98 1.58 23.79
N ALA A 274 17.57 1.26 24.92
CA ALA A 274 17.72 -0.11 25.38
C ALA A 274 16.40 -0.88 25.44
N GLU A 275 15.31 -0.20 25.81
CA GLU A 275 13.96 -0.79 25.87
C GLU A 275 13.47 -1.23 24.49
N ALA A 276 13.76 -0.45 23.43
CA ALA A 276 13.41 -0.83 22.05
C ALA A 276 14.28 -2.01 21.57
N VAL A 277 15.60 -1.95 21.80
CA VAL A 277 16.53 -3.03 21.42
C VAL A 277 16.15 -4.36 22.09
N GLN A 278 15.76 -4.32 23.37
CA GLN A 278 15.38 -5.53 24.13
C GLN A 278 14.03 -6.09 23.74
N SER A 279 13.09 -5.24 23.29
CA SER A 279 11.75 -5.70 22.95
C SER A 279 11.57 -6.13 21.50
N LEU A 280 12.32 -5.53 20.57
CA LEU A 280 12.23 -5.85 19.14
C LEU A 280 12.71 -7.27 18.86
N ARG A 281 11.78 -8.14 18.52
CA ARG A 281 12.04 -9.52 18.14
C ARG A 281 12.40 -9.62 16.65
N TYR A 282 11.69 -8.86 15.81
CA TYR A 282 11.95 -8.81 14.37
C TYR A 282 11.69 -7.43 13.77
N ILE A 283 12.37 -7.18 12.66
CA ILE A 283 12.07 -6.09 11.73
C ILE A 283 11.86 -6.66 10.32
N THR A 284 11.02 -5.99 9.53
CA THR A 284 10.77 -6.41 8.14
C THR A 284 10.95 -5.27 7.18
N ASN A 285 11.56 -5.54 6.03
CA ASN A 285 11.65 -4.62 4.91
C ASN A 285 10.70 -5.03 3.79
N THR A 286 10.02 -4.06 3.19
CA THR A 286 9.11 -4.26 2.06
C THR A 286 9.07 -3.03 1.14
N GLY A 287 8.48 -3.17 -0.06
CA GLY A 287 8.27 -2.05 -0.99
C GLY A 287 9.49 -1.60 -1.79
N GLY A 288 10.67 -2.16 -1.51
CA GLY A 288 11.91 -1.89 -2.24
C GLY A 288 13.05 -2.76 -1.73
N ALA A 289 14.14 -2.83 -2.48
CA ALA A 289 15.36 -3.52 -2.06
C ALA A 289 16.00 -2.77 -0.87
N MET A 290 16.35 -3.51 0.18
CA MET A 290 17.08 -2.96 1.32
C MET A 290 18.56 -2.83 0.94
N PRO A 291 19.18 -1.65 1.05
CA PRO A 291 20.62 -1.53 0.81
C PRO A 291 21.44 -2.41 1.77
N VAL A 292 22.42 -3.13 1.25
CA VAL A 292 23.27 -4.02 2.06
C VAL A 292 23.97 -3.28 3.21
N PRO A 293 24.51 -2.05 3.01
CA PRO A 293 25.07 -1.27 4.11
C PRO A 293 24.05 -0.98 5.22
N THR A 294 22.80 -0.63 4.86
CA THR A 294 21.72 -0.38 5.82
C THR A 294 21.37 -1.65 6.60
N THR A 295 21.30 -2.79 5.93
CA THR A 295 21.06 -4.09 6.59
C THR A 295 22.16 -4.40 7.62
N ARG A 296 23.44 -4.23 7.24
CA ARG A 296 24.58 -4.44 8.15
C ARG A 296 24.57 -3.48 9.34
N ALA A 297 24.22 -2.21 9.11
CA ALA A 297 24.14 -1.22 10.17
C ALA A 297 22.97 -1.51 11.15
N LEU A 298 21.81 -1.96 10.64
CA LEU A 298 20.69 -2.41 11.47
C LEU A 298 21.05 -3.66 12.30
N ARG A 299 21.76 -4.63 11.73
CA ARG A 299 22.31 -5.79 12.47
C ARG A 299 23.17 -5.36 13.66
N LYS A 300 24.01 -4.32 13.46
CA LYS A 300 24.85 -3.77 14.54
C LYS A 300 24.04 -3.03 15.59
N ALA A 301 23.07 -2.23 15.18
CA ALA A 301 22.22 -1.45 16.08
C ALA A 301 21.23 -2.32 16.88
N LEU A 302 20.78 -3.43 16.29
CA LEU A 302 19.74 -4.33 16.81
C LEU A 302 20.25 -5.79 16.82
N PRO A 303 21.26 -6.15 17.64
CA PRO A 303 21.97 -7.43 17.53
C PRO A 303 21.12 -8.66 17.87
N GLY A 304 20.03 -8.48 18.63
CA GLY A 304 19.09 -9.56 19.00
C GLY A 304 17.85 -9.64 18.12
N THR A 305 17.74 -8.77 17.11
CA THR A 305 16.54 -8.64 16.28
C THR A 305 16.71 -9.38 14.95
N GLU A 306 15.74 -10.21 14.60
CA GLU A 306 15.69 -10.89 13.30
C GLU A 306 15.32 -9.90 12.19
N ILE A 307 16.02 -9.97 11.05
CA ILE A 307 15.76 -9.12 9.88
C ILE A 307 15.16 -9.99 8.76
N PHE A 308 13.94 -9.65 8.34
CA PHE A 308 13.28 -10.29 7.22
C PHE A 308 13.25 -9.35 6.02
N LEU A 309 13.89 -9.73 4.91
CA LEU A 309 13.77 -9.00 3.65
C LEU A 309 12.61 -9.62 2.86
N MET A 310 11.62 -8.80 2.52
CA MET A 310 10.39 -9.26 1.88
C MET A 310 10.19 -8.60 0.52
N TYR A 311 9.59 -9.35 -0.40
CA TYR A 311 9.09 -8.83 -1.66
C TYR A 311 7.62 -9.21 -1.81
N GLY A 312 6.87 -8.33 -2.44
CA GLY A 312 5.45 -8.53 -2.76
C GLY A 312 4.92 -7.46 -3.69
N LEU A 313 3.72 -7.70 -4.18
CA LEU A 313 2.95 -6.79 -5.01
C LEU A 313 1.48 -6.88 -4.56
N THR A 314 0.73 -5.80 -4.72
CA THR A 314 -0.66 -5.74 -4.22
C THR A 314 -1.55 -6.79 -4.88
N GLU A 315 -1.26 -7.15 -6.13
CA GLU A 315 -1.96 -8.16 -6.91
C GLU A 315 -1.82 -9.59 -6.35
N ALA A 316 -0.83 -9.81 -5.46
CA ALA A 316 -0.60 -11.10 -4.78
C ALA A 316 -0.31 -10.93 -3.28
N PHE A 317 -0.57 -9.77 -2.71
CA PHE A 317 -0.45 -9.38 -1.31
C PHE A 317 0.97 -9.53 -0.71
N ARG A 318 1.59 -10.72 -0.79
CA ARG A 318 2.98 -11.06 -0.43
C ARG A 318 3.46 -12.19 -1.32
N SER A 319 4.74 -12.19 -1.68
CA SER A 319 5.28 -13.22 -2.57
C SER A 319 6.46 -13.98 -1.98
N THR A 320 7.48 -13.27 -1.48
CA THR A 320 8.68 -13.92 -0.97
C THR A 320 9.18 -13.28 0.32
N TYR A 321 9.99 -14.03 1.06
CA TYR A 321 10.79 -13.52 2.17
C TYR A 321 12.14 -14.20 2.20
N LEU A 322 13.17 -13.47 2.63
CA LEU A 322 14.48 -14.01 2.95
C LEU A 322 14.51 -14.36 4.45
N PRO A 323 14.77 -15.61 4.82
CA PRO A 323 14.92 -16.01 6.23
C PRO A 323 16.06 -15.24 6.92
N PRO A 324 15.96 -14.90 8.21
CA PRO A 324 16.93 -14.07 8.92
C PRO A 324 18.35 -14.66 8.96
N ASP A 325 18.49 -15.98 8.95
CA ASP A 325 19.76 -16.70 8.91
C ASP A 325 20.48 -16.60 7.55
N GLN A 326 19.77 -16.19 6.51
CA GLN A 326 20.31 -16.01 5.16
C GLN A 326 20.69 -14.55 4.83
N VAL A 327 20.30 -13.60 5.66
CA VAL A 327 20.49 -12.16 5.38
C VAL A 327 21.98 -11.78 5.25
N ASP A 328 22.86 -12.43 6.00
CA ASP A 328 24.30 -12.13 5.96
C ASP A 328 25.01 -12.83 4.77
N THR A 329 24.49 -13.97 4.30
CA THR A 329 25.06 -14.74 3.18
C THR A 329 24.46 -14.35 1.83
N ARG A 330 23.19 -13.90 1.80
CA ARG A 330 22.44 -13.54 0.59
C ARG A 330 21.74 -12.18 0.74
N PRO A 331 22.45 -11.10 1.10
CA PRO A 331 21.81 -9.81 1.45
C PRO A 331 21.05 -9.14 0.30
N GLU A 332 21.30 -9.55 -0.94
CA GLU A 332 20.65 -9.02 -2.16
C GLU A 332 19.46 -9.88 -2.61
N SER A 333 19.24 -11.05 -1.97
CA SER A 333 18.15 -11.93 -2.36
C SER A 333 16.80 -11.44 -1.84
N MET A 334 15.77 -11.64 -2.65
CA MET A 334 14.36 -11.47 -2.25
C MET A 334 13.83 -12.69 -1.46
N GLY A 335 14.65 -13.72 -1.25
CA GLY A 335 14.27 -14.96 -0.57
C GLY A 335 13.55 -15.96 -1.46
N LYS A 336 12.71 -16.77 -0.84
CA LYS A 336 11.89 -17.84 -1.45
C LYS A 336 10.40 -17.55 -1.26
N ALA A 337 9.55 -18.31 -1.96
CA ALA A 337 8.11 -18.22 -1.82
C ALA A 337 7.66 -18.32 -0.35
N ILE A 338 6.67 -17.51 0.01
CA ILE A 338 6.01 -17.60 1.32
C ILE A 338 5.15 -18.87 1.41
N PRO A 339 4.79 -19.33 2.63
CA PRO A 339 3.85 -20.43 2.78
C PRO A 339 2.53 -20.19 2.01
N ASN A 340 2.03 -21.24 1.38
CA ASN A 340 0.79 -21.24 0.56
C ASN A 340 0.86 -20.37 -0.72
N ALA A 341 2.08 -20.16 -1.24
CA ALA A 341 2.34 -19.56 -2.54
C ALA A 341 3.44 -20.34 -3.28
N GLU A 342 3.43 -20.27 -4.59
CA GLU A 342 4.52 -20.74 -5.45
C GLU A 342 4.97 -19.61 -6.35
N ILE A 343 6.27 -19.46 -6.50
CA ILE A 343 6.89 -18.47 -7.37
C ILE A 343 7.61 -19.20 -8.49
N LEU A 344 7.24 -18.87 -9.72
CA LEU A 344 7.87 -19.36 -10.92
C LEU A 344 8.68 -18.23 -11.57
N VAL A 345 9.81 -18.57 -12.17
CA VAL A 345 10.56 -17.67 -13.06
C VAL A 345 10.28 -18.15 -14.47
N VAL A 346 9.72 -17.28 -15.34
CA VAL A 346 9.16 -17.70 -16.62
C VAL A 346 9.78 -16.86 -17.75
N ASN A 347 10.30 -17.52 -18.78
CA ASN A 347 10.90 -16.86 -19.93
C ASN A 347 9.83 -16.30 -20.89
N GLU A 348 10.26 -15.61 -21.95
CA GLU A 348 9.36 -15.02 -22.95
C GLU A 348 8.55 -16.05 -23.76
N ARG A 349 8.97 -17.32 -23.77
CA ARG A 349 8.23 -18.41 -24.42
C ARG A 349 7.15 -19.02 -23.50
N GLY A 350 7.05 -18.56 -22.25
CA GLY A 350 6.11 -19.11 -21.26
C GLY A 350 6.62 -20.37 -20.57
N GLU A 351 7.91 -20.71 -20.68
CA GLU A 351 8.54 -21.86 -20.07
C GLU A 351 9.14 -21.48 -18.72
N VAL A 352 9.11 -22.40 -17.75
CA VAL A 352 9.74 -22.19 -16.44
C VAL A 352 11.26 -22.28 -16.59
N CYS A 353 11.96 -21.24 -16.15
CA CYS A 353 13.42 -21.12 -16.21
C CYS A 353 14.11 -22.05 -15.18
N GLY A 354 15.30 -22.53 -15.55
CA GLY A 354 16.23 -23.15 -14.62
C GLY A 354 16.99 -22.13 -13.74
N PRO A 355 17.80 -22.62 -12.79
CA PRO A 355 18.68 -21.76 -11.98
C PRO A 355 19.64 -20.95 -12.88
N GLY A 356 19.82 -19.65 -12.54
CA GLY A 356 20.68 -18.72 -13.29
C GLY A 356 20.05 -18.16 -14.56
N GLU A 357 18.88 -18.63 -14.99
CA GLU A 357 18.18 -18.12 -16.17
C GLU A 357 17.23 -16.97 -15.75
N PRO A 358 17.33 -15.80 -16.42
CA PRO A 358 16.42 -14.68 -16.15
C PRO A 358 15.04 -14.91 -16.73
N GLY A 359 14.00 -14.51 -16.00
CA GLY A 359 12.63 -14.56 -16.46
C GLY A 359 11.72 -13.66 -15.66
N GLU A 360 10.45 -13.58 -16.03
CA GLU A 360 9.44 -12.83 -15.30
C GLU A 360 9.01 -13.62 -14.05
N LEU A 361 8.90 -12.93 -12.91
CA LEU A 361 8.34 -13.50 -11.69
C LEU A 361 6.85 -13.71 -11.86
N VAL A 362 6.40 -14.96 -11.70
CA VAL A 362 4.99 -15.37 -11.75
C VAL A 362 4.60 -15.95 -10.40
N HIS A 363 3.56 -15.39 -9.78
CA HIS A 363 3.05 -15.83 -8.49
C HIS A 363 1.74 -16.58 -8.64
N ARG A 364 1.67 -17.81 -8.12
CA ARG A 364 0.43 -18.59 -8.00
C ARG A 364 0.10 -18.93 -6.55
N GLY A 365 -1.17 -19.14 -6.26
CA GLY A 365 -1.67 -19.59 -4.97
C GLY A 365 -2.82 -18.74 -4.42
N ALA A 366 -3.17 -18.98 -3.15
CA ALA A 366 -4.35 -18.41 -2.52
C ALA A 366 -4.33 -16.87 -2.36
N LEU A 367 -3.16 -16.25 -2.53
CA LEU A 367 -2.98 -14.81 -2.39
C LEU A 367 -3.25 -14.03 -3.70
N VAL A 368 -3.36 -14.71 -4.84
CA VAL A 368 -3.66 -14.10 -6.15
C VAL A 368 -4.98 -13.36 -6.08
N ALA A 369 -4.96 -12.03 -6.33
CA ALA A 369 -6.13 -11.16 -6.27
C ALA A 369 -7.16 -11.50 -7.36
N MET A 370 -8.35 -10.91 -7.25
CA MET A 370 -9.45 -11.17 -8.20
C MET A 370 -9.31 -10.38 -9.52
N GLY A 371 -8.32 -9.54 -9.65
CA GLY A 371 -8.10 -8.65 -10.80
C GLY A 371 -8.19 -7.18 -10.41
N TYR A 372 -8.29 -6.32 -11.42
CA TYR A 372 -8.48 -4.89 -11.25
C TYR A 372 -9.96 -4.52 -11.39
N TRP A 373 -10.42 -3.66 -10.49
CA TRP A 373 -11.80 -3.18 -10.51
C TRP A 373 -12.10 -2.44 -11.81
N ASN A 374 -13.15 -2.87 -12.51
CA ASN A 374 -13.65 -2.27 -13.75
C ASN A 374 -12.59 -2.10 -14.87
N ASP A 375 -11.56 -2.96 -14.87
CA ASP A 375 -10.47 -2.92 -15.86
C ASP A 375 -10.14 -4.35 -16.33
N PRO A 376 -10.97 -4.95 -17.21
CA PRO A 376 -10.76 -6.30 -17.71
C PRO A 376 -9.51 -6.43 -18.60
N GLU A 377 -9.13 -5.37 -19.33
CA GLU A 377 -7.97 -5.39 -20.22
C GLU A 377 -6.67 -5.47 -19.39
N LYS A 378 -6.50 -4.60 -18.40
CA LYS A 378 -5.35 -4.66 -17.51
C LYS A 378 -5.36 -5.92 -16.64
N THR A 379 -6.53 -6.43 -16.28
CA THR A 379 -6.64 -7.71 -15.59
C THR A 379 -6.07 -8.83 -16.47
N ALA A 380 -6.45 -8.92 -17.74
CA ALA A 380 -5.95 -9.93 -18.66
C ALA A 380 -4.44 -9.80 -18.95
N GLU A 381 -3.88 -8.60 -18.86
CA GLU A 381 -2.43 -8.38 -18.99
C GLU A 381 -1.61 -8.94 -17.82
N ARG A 382 -2.17 -8.93 -16.60
CA ARG A 382 -1.49 -9.28 -15.34
C ARG A 382 -1.86 -10.66 -14.81
N PHE A 383 -3.12 -11.04 -14.94
CA PHE A 383 -3.67 -12.30 -14.44
C PHE A 383 -3.84 -13.25 -15.62
N LYS A 384 -2.83 -14.10 -15.84
CA LYS A 384 -2.76 -15.02 -16.98
C LYS A 384 -2.76 -16.46 -16.50
N PRO A 385 -3.00 -17.44 -17.40
CA PRO A 385 -2.87 -18.84 -17.08
C PRO A 385 -1.54 -19.16 -16.39
N CYS A 386 -1.61 -20.00 -15.35
CA CYS A 386 -0.42 -20.47 -14.64
C CYS A 386 0.37 -21.41 -15.55
N PRO A 387 1.69 -21.17 -15.74
CA PRO A 387 2.53 -22.10 -16.48
C PRO A 387 2.61 -23.48 -15.79
N GLY A 388 2.65 -24.54 -16.59
CA GLY A 388 2.82 -25.91 -16.08
C GLY A 388 1.60 -26.52 -15.42
N GLN A 389 0.41 -25.91 -15.51
CA GLN A 389 -0.83 -26.55 -15.05
C GLN A 389 -1.08 -27.82 -15.87
N PRO A 390 -1.41 -28.98 -15.23
CA PRO A 390 -1.78 -30.20 -15.95
C PRO A 390 -2.97 -29.96 -16.88
N THR A 391 -2.85 -30.43 -18.11
CA THR A 391 -3.89 -30.25 -19.15
C THR A 391 -5.19 -30.99 -18.83
N GLU A 392 -5.12 -31.98 -17.94
CA GLU A 392 -6.26 -32.75 -17.45
C GLU A 392 -7.16 -31.96 -16.49
N ILE A 393 -6.68 -30.82 -15.95
CA ILE A 393 -7.48 -29.94 -15.11
C ILE A 393 -8.18 -28.91 -16.03
N PRO A 394 -9.51 -29.02 -16.23
CA PRO A 394 -10.22 -28.21 -17.23
C PRO A 394 -10.38 -26.73 -16.82
N ILE A 395 -10.31 -26.43 -15.51
CA ILE A 395 -10.43 -25.05 -15.00
C ILE A 395 -9.04 -24.42 -14.96
N THR A 396 -8.86 -23.35 -15.73
CA THR A 396 -7.61 -22.61 -15.78
C THR A 396 -7.33 -21.92 -14.46
N GLU A 397 -6.19 -22.24 -13.84
CA GLU A 397 -5.66 -21.47 -12.71
C GLU A 397 -5.02 -20.19 -13.22
N LEU A 398 -5.36 -19.06 -12.62
CA LEU A 398 -4.73 -17.78 -12.92
C LEU A 398 -3.58 -17.50 -11.95
N ALA A 399 -2.49 -17.01 -12.49
CA ALA A 399 -1.33 -16.54 -11.74
C ALA A 399 -1.09 -15.04 -12.02
N VAL A 400 -0.42 -14.35 -11.11
CA VAL A 400 0.00 -12.96 -11.33
C VAL A 400 1.35 -12.94 -12.01
N TRP A 401 1.41 -12.33 -13.18
CA TRP A 401 2.63 -12.01 -13.92
C TRP A 401 3.10 -10.62 -13.50
N SER A 402 4.16 -10.57 -12.69
CA SER A 402 4.53 -9.37 -11.93
C SER A 402 5.07 -8.21 -12.77
N GLY A 403 5.60 -8.49 -13.96
CA GLY A 403 6.38 -7.55 -14.76
C GLY A 403 7.80 -7.32 -14.22
N ASP A 404 8.19 -8.02 -13.15
CA ASP A 404 9.54 -7.95 -12.60
C ASP A 404 10.40 -9.08 -13.15
N GLN A 405 11.58 -8.75 -13.67
CA GLN A 405 12.58 -9.72 -14.12
C GLN A 405 13.41 -10.17 -12.94
N VAL A 406 13.51 -11.47 -12.77
CA VAL A 406 14.25 -12.12 -11.67
C VAL A 406 15.03 -13.31 -12.19
N MET A 407 15.92 -13.83 -11.38
CA MET A 407 16.54 -15.16 -11.56
C MET A 407 16.56 -15.89 -10.24
N SER A 408 16.61 -17.22 -10.26
CA SER A 408 16.84 -18.05 -9.07
C SER A 408 18.25 -18.62 -9.06
N ASP A 409 18.80 -18.85 -7.87
CA ASP A 409 20.02 -19.67 -7.72
C ASP A 409 19.68 -21.17 -7.65
N GLU A 410 20.71 -22.03 -7.53
CA GLU A 410 20.57 -23.49 -7.44
C GLU A 410 19.76 -23.95 -6.20
N GLU A 411 19.74 -23.12 -5.15
CA GLU A 411 18.98 -23.39 -3.94
C GLU A 411 17.54 -22.80 -4.00
N GLY A 412 17.17 -22.09 -5.08
CA GLY A 412 15.86 -21.50 -5.32
C GLY A 412 15.64 -20.14 -4.63
N TYR A 413 16.71 -19.44 -4.20
CA TYR A 413 16.62 -18.05 -3.77
C TYR A 413 16.53 -17.14 -4.98
N LEU A 414 15.65 -16.15 -4.89
CA LEU A 414 15.33 -15.23 -5.98
C LEU A 414 16.10 -13.93 -5.86
N TYR A 415 16.54 -13.41 -7.01
CA TYR A 415 17.26 -12.15 -7.13
C TYR A 415 16.56 -11.25 -8.15
N PHE A 416 16.33 -9.99 -7.77
CA PHE A 416 15.72 -9.01 -8.65
C PHE A 416 16.75 -8.50 -9.67
N ILE A 417 16.35 -8.44 -10.94
CA ILE A 417 17.21 -7.93 -12.03
C ILE A 417 16.74 -6.55 -12.48
N SER A 418 15.48 -6.45 -12.90
CA SER A 418 14.93 -5.22 -13.46
C SER A 418 13.40 -5.25 -13.47
N ARG A 419 12.80 -4.16 -13.90
CA ARG A 419 11.37 -4.05 -14.09
C ARG A 419 11.03 -3.75 -15.55
N LYS A 420 9.93 -4.34 -16.05
CA LYS A 420 9.41 -4.06 -17.40
C LYS A 420 8.66 -2.73 -17.46
N ASP A 421 8.14 -2.22 -16.34
CA ASP A 421 7.41 -0.95 -16.28
C ASP A 421 8.31 0.19 -15.74
N GLU A 422 7.99 1.42 -16.14
CA GLU A 422 8.75 2.64 -15.78
C GLU A 422 8.32 3.25 -14.44
N MET A 423 7.64 2.49 -13.56
CA MET A 423 7.16 3.00 -12.28
C MET A 423 8.28 3.48 -11.37
N ILE A 424 8.15 4.70 -10.86
CA ILE A 424 9.11 5.32 -9.95
C ILE A 424 8.85 4.84 -8.53
N LYS A 425 9.88 4.33 -7.85
CA LYS A 425 9.81 3.93 -6.43
C LYS A 425 10.43 5.01 -5.55
N THR A 426 9.62 5.92 -5.05
CA THR A 426 10.05 7.03 -4.20
C THR A 426 9.40 6.99 -2.83
N SER A 427 10.17 7.13 -1.76
CA SER A 427 9.68 7.17 -0.37
C SER A 427 8.78 5.98 0.01
N GLY A 428 8.99 4.81 -0.61
CA GLY A 428 8.17 3.62 -0.43
C GLY A 428 6.86 3.59 -1.24
N TYR A 429 6.58 4.62 -2.01
CA TYR A 429 5.45 4.70 -2.93
C TYR A 429 5.85 4.28 -4.35
N ARG A 430 4.88 3.74 -5.08
CA ARG A 430 4.98 3.55 -6.52
C ARG A 430 4.26 4.72 -7.18
N VAL A 431 4.98 5.48 -7.99
CA VAL A 431 4.48 6.66 -8.69
C VAL A 431 4.51 6.39 -10.19
N SER A 432 3.41 6.65 -10.88
CA SER A 432 3.37 6.65 -12.32
C SER A 432 4.04 7.90 -12.87
N PRO A 433 5.05 7.79 -13.73
CA PRO A 433 5.55 8.95 -14.46
C PRO A 433 4.44 9.70 -15.19
N THR A 434 3.53 8.99 -15.82
CA THR A 434 2.41 9.55 -16.58
C THR A 434 1.45 10.36 -15.68
N GLU A 435 1.20 9.90 -14.45
CA GLU A 435 0.34 10.64 -13.50
C GLU A 435 0.94 12.00 -13.12
N VAL A 436 2.26 12.05 -12.94
CA VAL A 436 2.98 13.31 -12.71
C VAL A 436 2.92 14.20 -13.95
N GLU A 437 3.18 13.62 -15.13
CA GLU A 437 3.18 14.33 -16.41
C GLU A 437 1.80 14.91 -16.75
N GLU A 438 0.71 14.17 -16.52
CA GLU A 438 -0.66 14.64 -16.75
C GLU A 438 -0.98 15.89 -15.90
N VAL A 439 -0.57 15.90 -14.64
CA VAL A 439 -0.73 17.08 -13.77
C VAL A 439 0.09 18.25 -14.33
N VAL A 440 1.31 17.99 -14.76
CA VAL A 440 2.20 19.02 -15.34
C VAL A 440 1.61 19.59 -16.63
N TYR A 441 1.09 18.76 -17.54
CA TYR A 441 0.37 19.22 -18.74
C TYR A 441 -0.88 20.03 -18.39
N GLY A 442 -1.60 19.66 -17.32
CA GLY A 442 -2.76 20.40 -16.82
C GLY A 442 -2.47 21.84 -16.41
N SER A 443 -1.21 22.20 -16.16
CA SER A 443 -0.79 23.57 -15.90
C SER A 443 -0.88 24.49 -17.12
N GLY A 444 -0.83 23.92 -18.34
CA GLY A 444 -0.75 24.67 -19.60
C GLY A 444 0.59 25.38 -19.83
N LEU A 445 1.59 25.15 -18.98
CA LEU A 445 2.87 25.86 -19.00
C LEU A 445 3.95 25.16 -19.85
N VAL A 446 3.73 23.91 -20.30
CA VAL A 446 4.73 23.10 -20.97
C VAL A 446 4.25 22.56 -22.31
N ALA A 447 5.17 22.43 -23.28
CA ALA A 447 4.94 21.75 -24.56
C ALA A 447 5.20 20.26 -24.47
N GLY A 448 6.14 19.84 -23.61
CA GLY A 448 6.49 18.45 -23.35
C GLY A 448 6.90 18.25 -21.89
N ALA A 449 6.62 17.08 -21.34
CA ALA A 449 7.02 16.71 -19.99
C ALA A 449 7.42 15.23 -19.92
N ALA A 450 8.47 14.93 -19.17
CA ALA A 450 8.91 13.60 -18.84
C ALA A 450 9.28 13.52 -17.35
N ALA A 451 8.61 12.66 -16.60
CA ALA A 451 8.94 12.36 -15.22
C ALA A 451 9.83 11.11 -15.15
N LEU A 452 10.95 11.22 -14.46
CA LEU A 452 11.98 10.18 -14.36
C LEU A 452 12.23 9.84 -12.90
N GLY A 453 12.34 8.55 -12.60
CA GLY A 453 12.80 8.08 -11.30
C GLY A 453 14.31 7.83 -11.32
N LEU A 454 15.07 8.73 -10.70
CA LEU A 454 16.53 8.62 -10.64
C LEU A 454 17.00 8.21 -9.23
N PRO A 455 18.13 7.49 -9.13
CA PRO A 455 18.65 7.03 -7.85
C PRO A 455 18.84 8.18 -6.86
N HIS A 456 18.39 7.99 -5.62
CA HIS A 456 18.51 8.95 -4.53
C HIS A 456 18.88 8.24 -3.23
N THR A 457 19.84 8.77 -2.49
CA THR A 457 20.41 8.11 -1.30
C THR A 457 19.40 7.80 -0.20
N THR A 458 18.42 8.68 0.02
CA THR A 458 17.44 8.54 1.12
C THR A 458 16.06 8.11 0.65
N LEU A 459 15.64 8.41 -0.58
CA LEU A 459 14.28 8.16 -1.07
C LEU A 459 14.13 6.86 -1.87
N GLY A 460 15.26 6.19 -2.17
CA GLY A 460 15.33 5.11 -3.15
C GLY A 460 15.44 5.68 -4.57
N GLN A 461 14.38 6.28 -5.08
CA GLN A 461 14.41 7.16 -6.27
C GLN A 461 13.80 8.52 -5.90
N ALA A 462 14.29 9.58 -6.53
CA ALA A 462 13.63 10.88 -6.55
C ALA A 462 13.11 11.17 -7.95
N ILE A 463 12.06 11.98 -8.02
CA ILE A 463 11.43 12.35 -9.28
C ILE A 463 12.18 13.57 -9.84
N LEU A 464 12.80 13.39 -11.01
CA LEU A 464 13.24 14.47 -11.87
C LEU A 464 12.13 14.72 -12.92
N LEU A 465 11.70 15.96 -13.05
CA LEU A 465 10.80 16.39 -14.12
C LEU A 465 11.60 17.15 -15.19
N VAL A 466 11.62 16.64 -16.40
CA VAL A 466 12.24 17.32 -17.56
C VAL A 466 11.12 17.86 -18.45
N VAL A 467 11.12 19.16 -18.70
CA VAL A 467 10.06 19.83 -19.48
C VAL A 467 10.61 20.63 -20.64
N SER A 468 9.79 20.82 -21.68
CA SER A 468 10.05 21.79 -22.74
C SER A 468 8.98 22.89 -22.74
N HIS A 469 9.43 24.14 -22.97
CA HIS A 469 8.53 25.29 -23.04
C HIS A 469 8.08 25.54 -24.50
N PRO A 470 6.82 25.97 -24.76
CA PRO A 470 6.34 26.24 -26.11
C PRO A 470 7.13 27.33 -26.84
N ASP A 471 7.62 28.33 -26.11
CA ASP A 471 8.31 29.52 -26.64
C ASP A 471 9.83 29.56 -26.34
N GLY A 472 10.41 28.42 -25.89
CA GLY A 472 11.85 28.33 -25.55
C GLY A 472 12.18 28.90 -24.14
N GLU A 473 13.48 29.10 -23.85
CA GLU A 473 13.99 29.42 -22.51
C GLU A 473 13.73 30.86 -22.00
N GLN A 474 12.97 31.69 -22.71
CA GLN A 474 12.96 33.15 -22.46
C GLN A 474 12.42 33.57 -21.07
N ASP A 475 11.76 32.70 -20.30
CA ASP A 475 11.28 32.99 -18.94
C ASP A 475 11.42 31.77 -17.99
N ALA A 476 12.55 31.07 -18.06
CA ALA A 476 12.81 29.86 -17.29
C ALA A 476 12.59 29.98 -15.77
N PRO A 477 12.99 31.07 -15.07
CA PRO A 477 12.74 31.22 -13.63
C PRO A 477 11.25 31.27 -13.29
N ARG A 478 10.44 31.95 -14.09
CA ARG A 478 9.00 32.09 -13.87
C ARG A 478 8.25 30.80 -14.18
N LEU A 479 8.68 30.10 -15.23
CA LEU A 479 8.16 28.79 -15.56
C LEU A 479 8.44 27.79 -14.42
N LEU A 480 9.66 27.76 -13.91
CA LEU A 480 10.07 26.90 -12.81
C LEU A 480 9.25 27.15 -11.55
N GLU A 481 9.07 28.41 -11.15
CA GLU A 481 8.26 28.80 -10.00
C GLU A 481 6.79 28.39 -10.18
N GLY A 482 6.23 28.62 -11.38
CA GLY A 482 4.88 28.25 -11.74
C GLY A 482 4.63 26.75 -11.65
N LEU A 483 5.52 25.94 -12.23
CA LEU A 483 5.46 24.47 -12.20
C LEU A 483 5.64 23.92 -10.79
N GLN A 484 6.61 24.44 -10.02
CA GLN A 484 6.80 24.02 -8.63
C GLN A 484 5.55 24.28 -7.78
N ARG A 485 4.94 25.45 -7.94
CA ARG A 485 3.69 25.80 -7.24
C ARG A 485 2.57 24.86 -7.64
N HIS A 486 2.37 24.66 -8.95
CA HIS A 486 1.32 23.79 -9.49
C HIS A 486 1.48 22.33 -9.00
N CYS A 487 2.68 21.76 -9.11
CA CYS A 487 2.95 20.41 -8.62
C CYS A 487 2.69 20.28 -7.11
N ARG A 488 3.07 21.25 -6.29
CA ARG A 488 2.80 21.22 -4.83
C ARG A 488 1.31 21.32 -4.51
N GLN A 489 0.53 22.01 -5.34
CA GLN A 489 -0.92 22.16 -5.15
C GLN A 489 -1.68 20.89 -5.56
N GLU A 490 -1.31 20.29 -6.69
CA GLU A 490 -2.07 19.22 -7.33
C GLU A 490 -1.55 17.80 -7.02
N LEU A 491 -0.27 17.65 -6.66
CA LEU A 491 0.34 16.35 -6.36
C LEU A 491 0.51 16.13 -4.86
N PRO A 492 0.32 14.89 -4.37
CA PRO A 492 0.78 14.48 -3.05
C PRO A 492 2.29 14.71 -2.90
N ASN A 493 2.76 14.98 -1.70
CA ASN A 493 4.17 15.32 -1.44
C ASN A 493 5.17 14.30 -2.00
N PHE A 494 4.83 13.00 -1.96
CA PHE A 494 5.68 11.93 -2.49
C PHE A 494 5.73 11.86 -4.02
N MET A 495 4.85 12.57 -4.73
CA MET A 495 4.81 12.70 -6.19
C MET A 495 5.41 14.00 -6.71
N VAL A 496 5.65 14.97 -5.82
CA VAL A 496 6.21 16.27 -6.21
C VAL A 496 7.64 16.06 -6.71
N PRO A 497 7.99 16.51 -7.93
CA PRO A 497 9.35 16.43 -8.42
C PRO A 497 10.32 17.13 -7.47
N LEU A 498 11.45 16.47 -7.18
CA LEU A 498 12.51 17.04 -6.35
C LEU A 498 13.26 18.13 -7.12
N GLU A 499 13.42 17.92 -8.42
CA GLU A 499 14.05 18.87 -9.33
C GLU A 499 13.28 18.95 -10.64
N ILE A 500 13.29 20.14 -11.27
CA ILE A 500 12.67 20.41 -12.57
C ILE A 500 13.74 21.00 -13.49
N VAL A 501 13.96 20.35 -14.64
CA VAL A 501 14.90 20.78 -15.68
C VAL A 501 14.10 21.26 -16.88
N ILE A 502 14.44 22.45 -17.39
CA ILE A 502 13.84 23.04 -18.59
C ILE A 502 14.79 22.82 -19.76
N ARG A 503 14.25 22.39 -20.90
CA ARG A 503 14.98 22.18 -22.16
C ARG A 503 14.23 22.85 -23.31
N ASP A 504 14.94 23.11 -24.40
CA ASP A 504 14.32 23.56 -25.65
C ASP A 504 13.44 22.49 -26.29
N SER A 505 13.86 21.22 -26.19
CA SER A 505 13.12 20.06 -26.70
C SER A 505 13.44 18.79 -25.91
N LEU A 506 12.50 17.84 -25.93
CA LEU A 506 12.71 16.51 -25.38
C LEU A 506 13.17 15.53 -26.48
N PRO A 507 14.08 14.60 -26.16
CA PRO A 507 14.47 13.57 -27.13
C PRO A 507 13.31 12.61 -27.40
N HIS A 508 13.20 12.17 -28.67
CA HIS A 508 12.18 11.20 -29.08
C HIS A 508 12.84 9.95 -29.63
N ASN A 509 12.28 8.80 -29.32
CA ASN A 509 12.70 7.53 -29.89
C ASN A 509 12.22 7.38 -31.37
N GLN A 510 12.60 6.28 -32.03
CA GLN A 510 12.24 6.00 -33.43
C GLN A 510 10.71 5.93 -33.67
N ASN A 511 9.92 5.74 -32.65
CA ASN A 511 8.45 5.68 -32.72
C ASN A 511 7.78 7.03 -32.39
N GLY A 512 8.54 8.12 -32.26
CA GLY A 512 8.04 9.45 -31.97
C GLY A 512 7.60 9.68 -30.51
N LYS A 513 7.90 8.74 -29.59
CA LYS A 513 7.65 8.90 -28.16
C LYS A 513 8.88 9.49 -27.47
N ILE A 514 8.68 10.24 -26.38
CA ILE A 514 9.78 10.76 -25.56
C ILE A 514 10.69 9.61 -25.13
N ASP A 515 11.99 9.76 -25.36
CA ASP A 515 12.99 8.76 -24.98
C ASP A 515 13.43 8.98 -23.52
N ARG A 516 12.62 8.42 -22.60
CA ARG A 516 12.89 8.49 -21.15
C ARG A 516 14.19 7.80 -20.77
N ARG A 517 14.62 6.78 -21.53
CA ARG A 517 15.87 6.07 -21.24
C ARG A 517 17.07 6.98 -21.51
N ALA A 518 17.08 7.65 -22.64
CA ALA A 518 18.14 8.62 -22.96
C ALA A 518 18.20 9.74 -21.92
N LEU A 519 17.05 10.27 -21.50
CA LEU A 519 16.99 11.27 -20.43
C LEU A 519 17.47 10.71 -19.07
N ALA A 520 17.06 9.50 -18.70
CA ALA A 520 17.49 8.89 -17.44
C ALA A 520 19.01 8.62 -17.42
N ASP A 521 19.60 8.22 -18.53
CA ASP A 521 21.05 8.03 -18.67
C ASP A 521 21.81 9.38 -18.59
N GLU A 522 21.27 10.44 -19.20
CA GLU A 522 21.86 11.80 -19.17
C GLU A 522 21.86 12.41 -17.76
N TYR A 523 20.78 12.22 -17.01
CA TYR A 523 20.60 12.82 -15.66
C TYR A 523 20.86 11.84 -14.51
N ARG A 524 21.46 10.69 -14.78
CA ARG A 524 21.62 9.58 -13.79
C ARG A 524 22.14 10.03 -12.44
N ASP A 525 23.08 10.98 -12.41
CA ASP A 525 23.82 11.38 -11.21
C ASP A 525 23.30 12.69 -10.59
N VAL A 526 22.19 13.24 -11.10
CA VAL A 526 21.66 14.55 -10.66
C VAL A 526 21.36 14.61 -9.16
N PHE A 527 20.98 13.48 -8.55
CA PHE A 527 20.69 13.37 -7.11
C PHE A 527 21.78 12.64 -6.32
N GLN A 528 22.90 12.33 -6.95
CA GLN A 528 24.06 11.80 -6.25
C GLN A 528 24.89 13.00 -5.76
N GLU A 529 25.06 13.14 -4.44
CA GLU A 529 26.00 14.13 -3.91
C GLU A 529 27.38 13.83 -4.49
N ALA A 530 28.02 14.87 -5.05
CA ALA A 530 29.43 14.78 -5.44
C ALA A 530 30.20 14.33 -4.20
N THR A 531 30.72 13.10 -4.22
CA THR A 531 31.67 12.60 -3.23
C THR A 531 32.88 13.49 -3.27
N SER A 532 32.89 14.55 -2.45
CA SER A 532 34.04 15.39 -2.16
C SER A 532 34.81 14.84 -0.94
#